data_0ac108a34599cfd612be0165013b80bf
#
_entry.id   0ac108a34599cfd612be0165013b80bf
#
_cell.length_a   1.000
_cell.length_b   1.000
_cell.length_c   1.000
_cell.angle_alpha   90.00
_cell.angle_beta   90.00
_cell.angle_gamma   90.00
#
_symmetry.space_group_name_H-M   'P 1'
#
loop_
_entity.id
_entity.type
_entity.pdbx_description
1 polymer ?
#
loop_
_entity_poly.entity_id
_entity_poly.type
_entity_poly.pdbx_seq_one_letter_code
_entity_poly.pdbx_strand_id
1 'polypeptide(L)'
;MYQYAQQQQNPNTHYFIIDSSSSASHNDVDFKYYSYQNKSNKQIQPGDLFIYRRSGSASEWGNEFYLYGAGQFGEVVREDPLTGSDLLAIKNPYLFSHHLMKQNLRTFDWTFRKFKGKWSNFFNMNGITQINKTDFIGLLDRQQSMVPTDLTAEEESLAVKCYQAEKMEAYFINDEAKGIPTKVAANKFFSDKVKFNYHYKSALVANDDEEDLVATRIVPWDANQDIRLDPRNGICLTKLFSNAFIQGYFTFDERGHMILSDIASDDPETNKILNKYQNRKIHMNREYSPNKNYLQYHREHVFRK
;
A
#
# COMPACT_ATOMS: atom_id res chain seq x y z
N MET A 1 -17.80 0.55 7.66
CA MET A 1 -19.20 0.16 7.32
C MET A 1 -20.12 1.34 7.16
N TYR A 2 -20.04 2.34 8.01
CA TYR A 2 -20.90 3.53 7.96
C TYR A 2 -20.71 4.42 6.74
N GLN A 3 -19.53 4.39 6.12
CA GLN A 3 -19.18 5.29 5.00
C GLN A 3 -20.10 5.14 3.78
N TYR A 4 -20.65 3.96 3.53
CA TYR A 4 -21.55 3.69 2.39
C TYR A 4 -22.99 3.35 2.82
N ALA A 5 -23.35 3.61 4.08
CA ALA A 5 -24.66 3.19 4.61
C ALA A 5 -25.84 3.78 3.82
N GLN A 6 -25.74 5.03 3.39
CA GLN A 6 -26.78 5.69 2.61
C GLN A 6 -26.96 5.03 1.24
N GLN A 7 -25.86 4.75 0.54
CA GLN A 7 -25.89 4.10 -0.77
C GLN A 7 -26.37 2.65 -0.66
N GLN A 8 -25.97 1.96 0.40
CA GLN A 8 -26.42 0.59 0.66
C GLN A 8 -27.92 0.48 0.96
N GLN A 9 -28.56 1.55 1.44
CA GLN A 9 -30.00 1.60 1.64
C GLN A 9 -30.78 1.90 0.36
N ASN A 10 -30.14 2.47 -0.66
CA ASN A 10 -30.77 2.75 -1.93
C ASN A 10 -30.89 1.45 -2.76
N PRO A 11 -32.12 0.99 -3.13
CA PRO A 11 -32.31 -0.23 -3.89
C PRO A 11 -31.76 -0.17 -5.33
N ASN A 12 -31.51 1.04 -5.85
CA ASN A 12 -31.00 1.26 -7.20
C ASN A 12 -29.44 1.29 -7.24
N THR A 13 -28.76 1.15 -6.12
CA THR A 13 -27.29 1.13 -6.08
C THR A 13 -26.78 -0.18 -6.67
N HIS A 14 -25.93 -0.07 -7.68
CA HIS A 14 -25.17 -1.20 -8.22
C HIS A 14 -23.80 -1.32 -7.53
N TYR A 15 -23.26 -2.53 -7.59
CA TYR A 15 -22.01 -2.87 -6.92
C TYR A 15 -21.06 -3.51 -7.93
N PHE A 16 -19.78 -3.11 -7.90
CA PHE A 16 -18.81 -3.55 -8.89
C PHE A 16 -17.48 -3.95 -8.24
N ILE A 17 -16.72 -4.79 -8.94
CA ILE A 17 -15.26 -4.89 -8.80
C ILE A 17 -14.67 -4.29 -10.08
N ILE A 18 -13.75 -3.34 -9.92
CA ILE A 18 -13.11 -2.65 -11.03
C ILE A 18 -11.62 -2.92 -11.05
N ASP A 19 -11.09 -3.14 -12.26
CA ASP A 19 -9.66 -3.24 -12.46
C ASP A 19 -9.06 -1.85 -12.60
N SER A 20 -8.08 -1.56 -11.77
CA SER A 20 -7.22 -0.41 -11.95
C SER A 20 -5.89 -0.87 -12.50
N SER A 21 -5.53 -0.35 -13.66
CA SER A 21 -4.20 -0.53 -14.23
C SER A 21 -3.36 0.70 -13.89
N SER A 22 -2.19 0.49 -13.33
CA SER A 22 -1.23 1.58 -13.08
C SER A 22 -0.57 2.10 -14.38
N SER A 23 -1.07 1.68 -15.55
CA SER A 23 -0.48 2.09 -16.83
C SER A 23 -0.95 3.49 -17.21
N ALA A 24 0.01 4.33 -17.61
CA ALA A 24 -0.21 5.69 -18.13
C ALA A 24 -1.12 5.79 -19.37
N SER A 25 -1.51 4.66 -19.95
CA SER A 25 -2.39 4.58 -21.14
C SER A 25 -3.89 4.78 -20.80
N HIS A 26 -4.26 4.66 -19.53
CA HIS A 26 -5.63 4.89 -19.05
C HIS A 26 -5.53 6.05 -18.07
N ASN A 27 -6.29 7.10 -18.25
CA ASN A 27 -6.31 8.28 -17.39
C ASN A 27 -6.83 7.99 -15.96
N ASP A 28 -6.69 6.73 -15.51
CA ASP A 28 -7.06 6.30 -14.17
C ASP A 28 -6.09 6.87 -13.14
N VAL A 29 -6.64 7.47 -12.11
CA VAL A 29 -5.90 7.81 -10.89
C VAL A 29 -6.64 7.16 -9.74
N ASP A 30 -6.05 6.13 -9.14
CA ASP A 30 -6.65 5.40 -8.03
C ASP A 30 -7.20 6.38 -6.96
N PHE A 31 -8.42 6.13 -6.51
CA PHE A 31 -9.16 6.94 -5.52
C PHE A 31 -9.50 8.37 -5.93
N LYS A 32 -9.24 8.75 -7.18
CA LYS A 32 -9.53 10.10 -7.67
C LYS A 32 -10.38 10.08 -8.93
N TYR A 33 -9.96 9.31 -9.93
CA TYR A 33 -10.63 9.20 -11.22
C TYR A 33 -10.59 7.78 -11.76
N TYR A 34 -11.65 7.36 -12.44
CA TYR A 34 -11.72 6.09 -13.15
C TYR A 34 -12.18 6.32 -14.60
N SER A 35 -11.40 5.80 -15.55
CA SER A 35 -11.73 5.86 -16.96
C SER A 35 -12.58 4.67 -17.36
N TYR A 36 -13.75 4.95 -17.90
CA TYR A 36 -14.77 3.97 -18.24
C TYR A 36 -15.13 4.04 -19.72
N GLN A 37 -15.11 2.90 -20.43
CA GLN A 37 -15.59 2.83 -21.80
C GLN A 37 -17.10 2.64 -21.81
N ASN A 38 -17.83 3.64 -22.30
CA ASN A 38 -19.29 3.68 -22.32
C ASN A 38 -19.94 2.61 -23.25
N LYS A 39 -19.13 1.90 -24.05
CA LYS A 39 -19.55 0.81 -24.95
C LYS A 39 -19.89 -0.50 -24.23
N SER A 40 -19.57 -0.64 -22.95
CA SER A 40 -19.97 -1.80 -22.16
C SER A 40 -21.43 -1.66 -21.76
N ASN A 41 -22.25 -2.72 -21.94
CA ASN A 41 -23.69 -2.77 -21.59
C ASN A 41 -23.97 -2.58 -20.07
N LYS A 42 -23.02 -2.08 -19.30
CA LYS A 42 -23.13 -1.84 -17.87
C LYS A 42 -23.18 -0.35 -17.63
N GLN A 43 -24.37 0.17 -17.34
CA GLN A 43 -24.54 1.56 -16.95
C GLN A 43 -24.02 1.74 -15.51
N ILE A 44 -22.87 2.38 -15.37
CA ILE A 44 -22.42 2.92 -14.08
C ILE A 44 -23.20 4.21 -13.84
N GLN A 45 -23.71 4.38 -12.63
CA GLN A 45 -24.41 5.58 -12.22
C GLN A 45 -23.66 6.28 -11.07
N PRO A 46 -23.72 7.61 -10.99
CA PRO A 46 -23.25 8.29 -9.78
C PRO A 46 -23.95 7.74 -8.53
N GLY A 47 -23.18 7.38 -7.54
CA GLY A 47 -23.68 6.73 -6.33
C GLY A 47 -23.45 5.22 -6.28
N ASP A 48 -23.18 4.56 -7.39
CA ASP A 48 -22.80 3.15 -7.41
C ASP A 48 -21.50 2.90 -6.65
N LEU A 49 -21.38 1.72 -6.03
CA LEU A 49 -20.26 1.35 -5.18
C LEU A 49 -19.35 0.32 -5.86
N PHE A 50 -18.08 0.40 -5.57
CA PHE A 50 -17.12 -0.55 -6.14
C PHE A 50 -15.98 -0.90 -5.19
N ILE A 51 -15.31 -2.03 -5.50
CA ILE A 51 -14.07 -2.47 -4.89
C ILE A 51 -13.00 -2.47 -5.96
N TYR A 52 -11.84 -1.90 -5.64
CA TYR A 52 -10.67 -1.92 -6.49
C TYR A 52 -10.00 -3.28 -6.52
N ARG A 53 -9.68 -3.76 -7.71
CA ARG A 53 -8.84 -4.92 -7.96
C ARG A 53 -7.57 -4.51 -8.72
N ARG A 54 -6.42 -4.96 -8.24
CA ARG A 54 -5.22 -5.02 -9.04
C ARG A 54 -5.20 -6.37 -9.75
N SER A 55 -5.18 -6.37 -11.08
CA SER A 55 -5.09 -7.62 -11.85
C SER A 55 -3.72 -8.28 -11.68
N GLY A 56 -3.62 -9.59 -11.91
CA GLY A 56 -2.34 -10.29 -11.78
C GLY A 56 -1.24 -9.72 -12.68
N SER A 57 -1.60 -9.26 -13.88
CA SER A 57 -0.64 -8.65 -14.83
C SER A 57 -0.13 -7.28 -14.39
N ALA A 58 -0.86 -6.57 -13.53
CA ALA A 58 -0.51 -5.26 -12.98
C ALA A 58 -0.09 -5.35 -11.50
N SER A 59 -0.03 -6.57 -10.95
CA SER A 59 0.27 -6.83 -9.55
C SER A 59 1.77 -6.89 -9.31
N GLU A 60 2.21 -6.26 -8.27
CA GLU A 60 3.57 -6.33 -7.72
C GLU A 60 3.84 -7.68 -7.02
N TRP A 61 2.82 -8.53 -6.87
CA TRP A 61 2.83 -9.78 -6.11
C TRP A 61 2.84 -11.04 -7.01
N GLY A 62 3.88 -11.23 -7.79
CA GLY A 62 4.10 -12.48 -8.50
C GLY A 62 2.93 -12.93 -9.39
N ASN A 63 2.28 -12.00 -10.09
CA ASN A 63 1.09 -12.23 -10.92
C ASN A 63 -0.18 -12.66 -10.15
N GLU A 64 -0.23 -12.50 -8.84
CA GLU A 64 -1.46 -12.71 -8.07
C GLU A 64 -2.28 -11.43 -7.98
N PHE A 65 -3.58 -11.51 -8.27
CA PHE A 65 -4.48 -10.37 -8.07
C PHE A 65 -4.80 -10.16 -6.58
N TYR A 66 -5.12 -8.92 -6.25
CA TYR A 66 -5.60 -8.54 -4.91
C TYR A 66 -6.65 -7.43 -4.96
N LEU A 67 -7.45 -7.31 -3.88
CA LEU A 67 -8.37 -6.19 -3.66
C LEU A 67 -7.74 -5.25 -2.63
N TYR A 68 -7.77 -3.94 -2.90
CA TYR A 68 -6.99 -2.99 -2.12
C TYR A 68 -7.74 -1.74 -1.66
N GLY A 69 -9.00 -1.61 -2.03
CA GLY A 69 -9.80 -0.46 -1.63
C GLY A 69 -11.21 -0.51 -2.15
N ALA A 70 -11.99 0.48 -1.78
CA ALA A 70 -13.36 0.67 -2.23
C ALA A 70 -13.64 2.16 -2.51
N GLY A 71 -14.75 2.45 -3.16
CA GLY A 71 -15.17 3.81 -3.44
C GLY A 71 -16.59 3.88 -3.97
N GLN A 72 -17.01 5.10 -4.23
CA GLN A 72 -18.28 5.45 -4.85
C GLN A 72 -18.00 6.18 -6.15
N PHE A 73 -18.70 5.82 -7.23
CA PHE A 73 -18.66 6.61 -8.46
C PHE A 73 -19.37 7.95 -8.26
N GLY A 74 -18.70 9.01 -8.67
CA GLY A 74 -19.26 10.35 -8.74
C GLY A 74 -19.72 10.71 -10.16
N GLU A 75 -19.81 12.00 -10.44
CA GLU A 75 -20.22 12.50 -11.74
C GLU A 75 -19.12 12.30 -12.79
N VAL A 76 -19.53 12.32 -14.07
CA VAL A 76 -18.62 12.39 -15.20
C VAL A 76 -17.89 13.73 -15.18
N VAL A 77 -16.56 13.69 -15.08
CA VAL A 77 -15.71 14.90 -15.06
C VAL A 77 -15.31 15.29 -16.47
N ARG A 78 -15.10 14.30 -17.35
CA ARG A 78 -14.71 14.49 -18.74
C ARG A 78 -15.26 13.36 -19.60
N GLU A 79 -15.88 13.74 -20.70
CA GLU A 79 -16.25 12.84 -21.79
C GLU A 79 -15.17 12.91 -22.87
N ASP A 80 -14.79 11.78 -23.44
CA ASP A 80 -13.93 11.74 -24.61
C ASP A 80 -14.69 11.11 -25.79
N PRO A 81 -15.29 11.92 -26.65
CA PRO A 81 -16.10 11.44 -27.74
C PRO A 81 -15.29 10.67 -28.81
N LEU A 82 -13.97 10.85 -28.86
CA LEU A 82 -13.09 10.17 -29.82
C LEU A 82 -12.83 8.72 -29.43
N THR A 83 -12.61 8.47 -28.14
CA THR A 83 -12.38 7.13 -27.61
C THR A 83 -13.66 6.47 -27.10
N GLY A 84 -14.71 7.25 -26.85
CA GLY A 84 -15.94 6.81 -26.16
C GLY A 84 -15.70 6.46 -24.70
N SER A 85 -14.69 7.09 -24.08
CA SER A 85 -14.34 6.90 -22.68
C SER A 85 -14.80 8.09 -21.85
N ASP A 86 -15.47 7.82 -20.75
CA ASP A 86 -15.85 8.81 -19.76
C ASP A 86 -14.90 8.73 -18.58
N LEU A 87 -14.51 9.87 -18.01
CA LEU A 87 -13.75 9.97 -16.78
C LEU A 87 -14.68 10.28 -15.63
N LEU A 88 -14.84 9.32 -14.71
CA LEU A 88 -15.68 9.41 -13.54
C LEU A 88 -14.87 9.88 -12.33
N ALA A 89 -15.42 10.83 -11.57
CA ALA A 89 -14.86 11.16 -10.27
C ALA A 89 -15.07 10.02 -9.28
N ILE A 90 -14.14 9.84 -8.35
CA ILE A 90 -14.31 8.91 -7.22
C ILE A 90 -14.65 9.70 -5.97
N LYS A 91 -15.70 9.29 -5.28
CA LYS A 91 -16.17 9.86 -4.00
C LYS A 91 -16.00 8.82 -2.90
N ASN A 92 -15.90 9.30 -1.67
CA ASN A 92 -15.82 8.46 -0.47
C ASN A 92 -14.80 7.30 -0.62
N PRO A 93 -13.55 7.59 -1.01
CA PRO A 93 -12.56 6.56 -1.19
C PRO A 93 -12.21 5.91 0.14
N TYR A 94 -12.01 4.58 0.11
CA TYR A 94 -11.62 3.78 1.26
C TYR A 94 -10.46 2.86 0.87
N LEU A 95 -9.29 3.07 1.44
CA LEU A 95 -8.14 2.21 1.26
C LEU A 95 -8.20 1.08 2.28
N PHE A 96 -8.05 -0.16 1.82
CA PHE A 96 -7.97 -1.30 2.72
C PHE A 96 -6.67 -1.24 3.52
N SER A 97 -6.76 -1.40 4.82
CA SER A 97 -5.59 -1.48 5.71
C SER A 97 -4.73 -2.70 5.38
N HIS A 98 -5.35 -3.78 4.89
CA HIS A 98 -4.68 -4.98 4.37
C HIS A 98 -5.31 -5.38 3.06
N HIS A 99 -4.47 -5.72 2.09
CA HIS A 99 -4.95 -6.21 0.81
C HIS A 99 -5.60 -7.60 0.97
N LEU A 100 -6.77 -7.78 0.36
CA LEU A 100 -7.36 -9.11 0.26
C LEU A 100 -6.72 -9.85 -0.91
N MET A 101 -5.73 -10.66 -0.60
CA MET A 101 -5.03 -11.50 -1.57
C MET A 101 -5.93 -12.64 -2.05
N LYS A 102 -5.64 -13.20 -3.21
CA LYS A 102 -6.37 -14.36 -3.76
C LYS A 102 -6.52 -15.51 -2.77
N GLN A 103 -5.50 -15.77 -1.95
CA GLN A 103 -5.55 -16.79 -0.89
C GLN A 103 -6.59 -16.46 0.20
N ASN A 104 -6.74 -15.19 0.58
CA ASN A 104 -7.73 -14.75 1.57
C ASN A 104 -9.17 -14.93 1.07
N LEU A 105 -9.36 -14.98 -0.25
CA LEU A 105 -10.66 -15.11 -0.90
C LEU A 105 -11.04 -16.56 -1.22
N ARG A 106 -10.17 -17.55 -0.94
CA ARG A 106 -10.46 -18.98 -1.20
C ARG A 106 -11.67 -19.49 -0.42
N THR A 107 -11.85 -19.01 0.80
CA THR A 107 -12.94 -19.39 1.70
C THR A 107 -14.09 -18.39 1.68
N PHE A 108 -14.02 -17.38 0.82
CA PHE A 108 -15.12 -16.42 0.66
C PHE A 108 -16.29 -17.09 -0.08
N ASP A 109 -17.49 -16.95 0.47
CA ASP A 109 -18.69 -17.56 -0.09
C ASP A 109 -19.34 -16.62 -1.12
N TRP A 110 -18.81 -16.66 -2.35
CA TRP A 110 -19.31 -15.87 -3.46
C TRP A 110 -20.71 -16.30 -3.86
N THR A 111 -21.64 -15.36 -3.99
CA THR A 111 -23.02 -15.64 -4.41
C THR A 111 -23.10 -16.14 -5.86
N PHE A 112 -22.10 -15.81 -6.69
CA PHE A 112 -22.00 -16.29 -8.08
C PHE A 112 -21.33 -17.66 -8.24
N ARG A 113 -20.95 -18.33 -7.14
CA ARG A 113 -20.19 -19.58 -7.12
C ARG A 113 -20.89 -20.80 -7.78
N LYS A 114 -22.10 -20.62 -8.25
CA LYS A 114 -22.85 -21.64 -9.02
C LYS A 114 -22.23 -21.95 -10.40
N PHE A 115 -21.24 -21.21 -10.84
CA PHE A 115 -20.49 -21.51 -12.05
C PHE A 115 -19.45 -22.61 -11.76
N LYS A 116 -19.53 -23.73 -12.50
CA LYS A 116 -18.55 -24.82 -12.53
C LYS A 116 -17.23 -24.31 -13.13
N GLY A 117 -16.46 -23.53 -12.43
CA GLY A 117 -15.19 -22.96 -12.90
C GLY A 117 -14.37 -22.36 -11.77
N LYS A 118 -13.13 -22.03 -12.08
CA LYS A 118 -12.28 -21.28 -11.14
C LYS A 118 -12.91 -19.90 -10.96
N TRP A 119 -13.46 -19.61 -9.78
CA TRP A 119 -14.09 -18.33 -9.46
C TRP A 119 -13.20 -17.12 -9.80
N SER A 120 -11.88 -17.28 -9.77
CA SER A 120 -10.91 -16.26 -10.16
C SER A 120 -11.01 -15.84 -11.64
N ASN A 121 -11.56 -16.70 -12.51
CA ASN A 121 -11.74 -16.36 -13.93
C ASN A 121 -12.95 -15.43 -14.15
N PHE A 122 -13.85 -15.33 -13.18
CA PHE A 122 -15.00 -14.43 -13.24
C PHE A 122 -14.59 -12.95 -13.39
N PHE A 123 -13.44 -12.58 -12.88
CA PHE A 123 -12.92 -11.22 -12.92
C PHE A 123 -12.10 -10.89 -14.17
N ASN A 124 -11.83 -11.85 -15.05
CA ASN A 124 -10.95 -11.66 -16.21
C ASN A 124 -11.66 -11.04 -17.42
N MET A 125 -12.93 -10.67 -17.30
CA MET A 125 -13.71 -10.15 -18.41
C MET A 125 -13.96 -8.65 -18.24
N ASN A 126 -13.29 -7.85 -19.08
CA ASN A 126 -13.59 -6.44 -19.36
C ASN A 126 -13.30 -5.39 -18.26
N GLY A 127 -12.39 -5.64 -17.33
CA GLY A 127 -11.95 -4.61 -16.36
C GLY A 127 -12.97 -4.16 -15.32
N ILE A 128 -14.27 -4.46 -15.52
CA ILE A 128 -15.36 -4.15 -14.59
C ILE A 128 -16.31 -5.33 -14.46
N THR A 129 -16.59 -5.75 -13.24
CA THR A 129 -17.46 -6.88 -12.95
C THR A 129 -18.54 -6.47 -11.96
N GLN A 130 -19.81 -6.61 -12.36
CA GLN A 130 -20.92 -6.36 -11.43
C GLN A 130 -21.03 -7.52 -10.44
N ILE A 131 -21.15 -7.19 -9.16
CA ILE A 131 -21.41 -8.10 -8.04
C ILE A 131 -22.70 -7.69 -7.35
N ASN A 132 -23.14 -8.47 -6.39
CA ASN A 132 -24.31 -8.06 -5.59
C ASN A 132 -23.90 -7.38 -4.27
N LYS A 133 -24.89 -6.82 -3.59
CA LYS A 133 -24.73 -6.16 -2.29
C LYS A 133 -24.09 -7.07 -1.24
N THR A 134 -24.49 -8.36 -1.21
CA THR A 134 -23.99 -9.32 -0.22
C THR A 134 -22.50 -9.57 -0.40
N ASP A 135 -22.03 -9.77 -1.64
CA ASP A 135 -20.61 -9.94 -1.94
C ASP A 135 -19.81 -8.67 -1.59
N PHE A 136 -20.34 -7.49 -1.93
CA PHE A 136 -19.70 -6.22 -1.61
C PHE A 136 -19.51 -6.03 -0.11
N ILE A 137 -20.56 -6.21 0.68
CA ILE A 137 -20.51 -6.08 2.14
C ILE A 137 -19.60 -7.14 2.72
N GLY A 138 -19.71 -8.39 2.30
CA GLY A 138 -18.87 -9.48 2.79
C GLY A 138 -17.37 -9.27 2.55
N LEU A 139 -17.00 -8.62 1.42
CA LEU A 139 -15.61 -8.26 1.16
C LEU A 139 -15.10 -7.15 2.09
N LEU A 140 -15.94 -6.13 2.35
CA LEU A 140 -15.61 -5.08 3.32
C LEU A 140 -15.47 -5.64 4.74
N ASP A 141 -16.40 -6.50 5.16
CA ASP A 141 -16.34 -7.15 6.48
C ASP A 141 -15.09 -8.03 6.63
N ARG A 142 -14.75 -8.77 5.57
CA ARG A 142 -13.57 -9.62 5.59
C ARG A 142 -12.28 -8.82 5.71
N GLN A 143 -12.20 -7.69 5.02
CA GLN A 143 -11.06 -6.80 5.14
C GLN A 143 -10.94 -6.23 6.56
N GLN A 144 -12.04 -5.80 7.16
CA GLN A 144 -12.05 -5.27 8.53
C GLN A 144 -11.75 -6.34 9.59
N SER A 145 -12.18 -7.57 9.40
CA SER A 145 -11.94 -8.66 10.35
C SER A 145 -10.49 -9.16 10.38
N MET A 146 -9.70 -8.82 9.35
CA MET A 146 -8.27 -9.19 9.29
C MET A 146 -7.40 -8.28 10.16
N VAL A 147 -7.88 -7.06 10.47
CA VAL A 147 -7.17 -6.14 11.37
C VAL A 147 -8.18 -5.27 12.11
N PRO A 148 -8.13 -5.25 13.44
CA PRO A 148 -8.80 -4.22 14.22
C PRO A 148 -8.03 -2.91 14.02
N THR A 149 -8.52 -2.03 13.17
CA THR A 149 -7.98 -0.68 13.05
C THR A 149 -9.07 0.30 13.43
N ASP A 150 -8.95 0.86 14.60
CA ASP A 150 -9.70 2.03 15.04
C ASP A 150 -9.16 3.30 14.34
N LEU A 151 -9.10 3.27 12.99
CA LEU A 151 -8.73 4.46 12.23
C LEU A 151 -9.88 5.46 12.27
N THR A 152 -9.56 6.70 12.57
CA THR A 152 -10.49 7.81 12.43
C THR A 152 -10.70 8.13 10.94
N ALA A 153 -11.82 8.79 10.61
CA ALA A 153 -12.09 9.22 9.23
C ALA A 153 -10.97 10.15 8.67
N GLU A 154 -10.27 10.88 9.54
CA GLU A 154 -9.12 11.71 9.17
C GLU A 154 -7.90 10.86 8.79
N GLU A 155 -7.65 9.78 9.52
CA GLU A 155 -6.56 8.84 9.24
C GLU A 155 -6.82 8.06 7.95
N GLU A 156 -8.07 7.64 7.69
CA GLU A 156 -8.47 7.02 6.42
C GLU A 156 -8.27 7.98 5.24
N SER A 157 -8.68 9.25 5.38
CA SER A 157 -8.46 10.27 4.36
C SER A 157 -6.98 10.51 4.09
N LEU A 158 -6.14 10.47 5.13
CA LEU A 158 -4.70 10.62 4.98
C LEU A 158 -4.06 9.39 4.33
N ALA A 159 -4.49 8.18 4.65
CA ALA A 159 -4.02 6.96 4.01
C ALA A 159 -4.27 6.99 2.49
N VAL A 160 -5.44 7.47 2.06
CA VAL A 160 -5.74 7.67 0.64
C VAL A 160 -4.81 8.72 0.00
N LYS A 161 -4.57 9.85 0.68
CA LYS A 161 -3.64 10.88 0.18
C LYS A 161 -2.21 10.36 0.06
N CYS A 162 -1.77 9.57 1.03
CA CYS A 162 -0.45 8.95 1.01
C CYS A 162 -0.32 7.97 -0.15
N TYR A 163 -1.36 7.15 -0.40
CA TYR A 163 -1.38 6.24 -1.54
C TYR A 163 -1.33 6.98 -2.88
N GLN A 164 -2.09 8.08 -3.00
CA GLN A 164 -2.06 8.94 -4.19
C GLN A 164 -0.68 9.59 -4.37
N ALA A 165 -0.07 10.05 -3.28
CA ALA A 165 1.27 10.63 -3.30
C ALA A 165 2.31 9.63 -3.80
N GLU A 166 2.21 8.37 -3.45
CA GLU A 166 3.07 7.31 -3.98
C GLU A 166 2.92 7.13 -5.49
N LYS A 167 1.69 7.10 -5.99
CA LYS A 167 1.43 6.97 -7.46
C LYS A 167 1.92 8.17 -8.26
N MET A 168 1.98 9.34 -7.65
CA MET A 168 2.47 10.58 -8.26
C MET A 168 3.96 10.85 -7.96
N GLU A 169 4.64 9.93 -7.25
CA GLU A 169 5.99 10.13 -6.69
C GLU A 169 6.13 11.43 -5.86
N ALA A 170 5.02 11.88 -5.26
CA ALA A 170 4.94 13.10 -4.47
C ALA A 170 4.94 12.77 -2.98
N TYR A 171 6.09 12.44 -2.43
CA TYR A 171 6.28 11.93 -1.07
C TYR A 171 6.38 12.99 0.03
N PHE A 172 6.13 14.24 -0.32
CA PHE A 172 6.22 15.38 0.57
C PHE A 172 5.10 15.41 1.62
N ILE A 173 5.48 15.66 2.87
CA ILE A 173 4.57 16.06 3.95
C ILE A 173 5.17 17.25 4.69
N ASN A 174 4.39 18.34 4.78
CA ASN A 174 4.75 19.55 5.51
C ASN A 174 4.57 19.35 7.03
N ASP A 175 5.46 19.94 7.84
CA ASP A 175 5.34 19.99 9.31
C ASP A 175 4.14 20.83 9.78
N GLU A 176 3.74 21.83 9.00
CA GLU A 176 2.59 22.69 9.28
C GLU A 176 1.25 21.97 9.09
N ALA A 177 1.23 20.78 8.47
CA ALA A 177 0.04 19.97 8.33
C ALA A 177 -0.41 19.45 9.68
N LYS A 178 -1.00 20.33 10.44
CA LYS A 178 -1.97 20.15 11.53
C LYS A 178 -1.77 18.91 12.41
N GLY A 179 -0.81 18.99 13.32
CA GLY A 179 -0.89 18.23 14.56
C GLY A 179 -0.34 16.79 14.54
N ILE A 180 -0.19 16.27 15.73
CA ILE A 180 0.28 14.91 16.06
C ILE A 180 -0.44 13.80 15.26
N PRO A 181 -1.77 13.84 15.01
CA PRO A 181 -2.47 12.81 14.26
C PRO A 181 -1.94 12.60 12.85
N THR A 182 -1.57 13.67 12.13
CA THR A 182 -1.04 13.58 10.75
C THR A 182 0.32 12.87 10.71
N LYS A 183 1.21 13.15 11.67
CA LYS A 183 2.52 12.49 11.77
C LYS A 183 2.34 11.00 12.12
N VAL A 184 1.42 10.67 13.01
CA VAL A 184 1.13 9.27 13.39
C VAL A 184 0.61 8.48 12.19
N ALA A 185 -0.38 9.00 11.48
CA ALA A 185 -0.95 8.33 10.32
C ALA A 185 0.06 8.23 9.16
N ALA A 186 0.88 9.27 8.93
CA ALA A 186 1.95 9.22 7.94
C ALA A 186 3.03 8.17 8.29
N ASN A 187 3.40 8.05 9.55
CA ASN A 187 4.33 7.04 10.00
C ASN A 187 3.74 5.63 9.89
N LYS A 188 2.46 5.46 10.20
CA LYS A 188 1.76 4.19 10.01
C LYS A 188 1.75 3.79 8.55
N PHE A 189 1.33 4.68 7.65
CA PHE A 189 1.36 4.44 6.21
C PHE A 189 2.75 4.04 5.72
N PHE A 190 3.78 4.81 6.08
CA PHE A 190 5.16 4.51 5.73
C PHE A 190 5.58 3.12 6.25
N SER A 191 5.25 2.83 7.51
CA SER A 191 5.57 1.54 8.14
C SER A 191 4.92 0.37 7.41
N ASP A 192 3.63 0.46 7.14
CA ASP A 192 2.87 -0.59 6.48
C ASP A 192 3.41 -0.82 5.06
N LYS A 193 3.72 0.26 4.34
CA LYS A 193 4.26 0.17 2.98
C LYS A 193 5.67 -0.43 2.95
N VAL A 194 6.55 -0.04 3.86
CA VAL A 194 7.89 -0.63 3.96
C VAL A 194 7.80 -2.11 4.32
N LYS A 195 7.05 -2.47 5.36
CA LYS A 195 6.86 -3.88 5.73
C LYS A 195 6.30 -4.70 4.58
N PHE A 196 5.31 -4.16 3.88
CA PHE A 196 4.73 -4.77 2.68
C PHE A 196 5.79 -5.03 1.59
N ASN A 197 6.62 -4.04 1.25
CA ASN A 197 7.67 -4.15 0.24
C ASN A 197 8.72 -5.22 0.59
N TYR A 198 8.89 -5.51 1.86
CA TYR A 198 9.75 -6.58 2.37
C TYR A 198 9.02 -7.89 2.66
N HIS A 199 7.75 -8.03 2.21
CA HIS A 199 6.93 -9.23 2.40
C HIS A 199 6.78 -9.62 3.87
N TYR A 200 6.72 -8.62 4.77
CA TYR A 200 6.69 -8.83 6.23
C TYR A 200 7.84 -9.71 6.72
N LYS A 201 9.04 -9.47 6.21
CA LYS A 201 10.27 -10.14 6.61
C LYS A 201 11.38 -9.13 6.83
N SER A 202 12.29 -9.45 7.74
CA SER A 202 13.47 -8.62 7.94
C SER A 202 14.42 -8.71 6.74
N ALA A 203 15.01 -7.57 6.39
CA ALA A 203 15.99 -7.46 5.30
C ALA A 203 17.33 -8.17 5.59
N LEU A 204 17.64 -8.43 6.87
CA LEU A 204 18.94 -8.99 7.29
C LEU A 204 18.84 -10.38 7.88
N VAL A 205 17.83 -10.63 8.69
CA VAL A 205 17.66 -11.88 9.46
C VAL A 205 16.48 -12.64 8.91
N ALA A 206 16.55 -13.97 8.96
CA ALA A 206 15.42 -14.81 8.70
C ALA A 206 14.45 -14.72 9.90
N ASN A 207 13.67 -13.66 9.96
CA ASN A 207 12.64 -13.42 10.97
C ASN A 207 11.38 -12.92 10.27
N ASP A 208 10.27 -13.60 10.53
CA ASP A 208 8.92 -13.32 10.05
C ASP A 208 7.95 -13.02 11.22
N ASP A 209 8.47 -12.83 12.43
CA ASP A 209 7.69 -12.32 13.55
C ASP A 209 7.36 -10.84 13.33
N GLU A 210 6.13 -10.59 12.95
CA GLU A 210 5.64 -9.26 12.57
C GLU A 210 5.71 -8.25 13.72
N GLU A 211 5.62 -8.71 14.98
CA GLU A 211 5.71 -7.86 16.17
C GLU A 211 7.14 -7.36 16.41
N ASP A 212 8.15 -8.09 15.94
CA ASP A 212 9.57 -7.68 16.02
C ASP A 212 10.00 -6.82 14.84
N LEU A 213 9.20 -6.71 13.77
CA LEU A 213 9.56 -5.96 12.57
C LEU A 213 9.30 -4.47 12.71
N VAL A 214 10.28 -3.67 12.31
CA VAL A 214 10.26 -2.21 12.28
C VAL A 214 10.59 -1.69 10.89
N ALA A 215 9.75 -0.81 10.37
CA ALA A 215 10.07 -0.01 9.19
C ALA A 215 11.03 1.11 9.57
N THR A 216 12.30 0.88 9.35
CA THR A 216 13.39 1.77 9.75
C THR A 216 13.65 2.82 8.69
N ARG A 217 13.57 4.11 9.04
CA ARG A 217 13.93 5.20 8.12
C ARG A 217 15.44 5.28 7.93
N ILE A 218 15.85 5.48 6.67
CA ILE A 218 17.26 5.68 6.30
C ILE A 218 17.65 7.14 6.55
N VAL A 219 16.87 8.08 6.02
CA VAL A 219 16.97 9.51 6.29
C VAL A 219 15.93 9.86 7.36
N PRO A 220 16.32 10.47 8.48
CA PRO A 220 15.40 10.81 9.55
C PRO A 220 14.24 11.72 9.10
N TRP A 221 13.11 11.63 9.80
CA TRP A 221 11.90 12.42 9.49
C TRP A 221 12.14 13.91 9.38
N ASP A 222 12.96 14.46 10.29
CA ASP A 222 13.19 15.91 10.40
C ASP A 222 14.25 16.40 9.40
N ALA A 223 14.98 15.50 8.75
CA ALA A 223 16.06 15.87 7.85
C ALA A 223 15.58 16.29 6.45
N ASN A 224 14.47 15.72 5.95
CA ASN A 224 13.96 16.05 4.62
C ASN A 224 12.46 15.77 4.51
N GLN A 225 11.70 16.85 4.27
CA GLN A 225 10.24 16.81 4.15
C GLN A 225 9.76 16.15 2.84
N ASP A 226 10.55 16.24 1.77
CA ASP A 226 10.17 15.80 0.43
C ASP A 226 10.09 14.26 0.29
N ILE A 227 10.72 13.54 1.23
CA ILE A 227 10.84 12.07 1.16
C ILE A 227 10.17 11.35 2.33
N ARG A 228 9.37 12.06 3.13
CA ARG A 228 8.76 11.50 4.36
C ARG A 228 7.89 10.29 4.12
N LEU A 229 7.25 10.22 2.97
CA LEU A 229 6.39 9.11 2.57
C LEU A 229 7.06 8.15 1.59
N ASP A 230 8.27 8.44 1.09
CA ASP A 230 8.95 7.57 0.13
C ASP A 230 9.30 6.22 0.78
N PRO A 231 8.71 5.09 0.34
CA PRO A 231 9.01 3.79 0.90
C PRO A 231 10.44 3.33 0.63
N ARG A 232 11.12 3.91 -0.39
CA ARG A 232 12.54 3.68 -0.66
C ARG A 232 13.46 4.33 0.37
N ASN A 233 12.89 5.18 1.26
CA ASN A 233 13.54 5.70 2.46
C ASN A 233 13.40 4.76 3.66
N GLY A 234 13.00 3.51 3.44
CA GLY A 234 12.73 2.54 4.48
C GLY A 234 13.42 1.20 4.27
N ILE A 235 13.80 0.58 5.37
CA ILE A 235 14.29 -0.80 5.44
C ILE A 235 13.51 -1.53 6.53
N CYS A 236 12.98 -2.71 6.24
CA CYS A 236 12.33 -3.56 7.24
C CYS A 236 13.39 -4.34 8.02
N LEU A 237 13.55 -4.02 9.30
CA LEU A 237 14.53 -4.63 10.20
C LEU A 237 13.84 -5.16 11.45
N THR A 238 14.49 -6.02 12.21
CA THR A 238 14.06 -6.34 13.57
C THR A 238 14.35 -5.16 14.51
N LYS A 239 13.67 -5.08 15.63
CA LYS A 239 13.84 -4.00 16.64
C LYS A 239 15.30 -3.76 17.00
N LEU A 240 16.08 -4.83 17.21
CA LEU A 240 17.50 -4.74 17.54
C LEU A 240 18.29 -4.05 16.41
N PHE A 241 18.15 -4.54 15.18
CA PHE A 241 18.87 -3.97 14.03
C PHE A 241 18.36 -2.57 13.67
N SER A 242 17.06 -2.29 13.84
CA SER A 242 16.51 -0.94 13.66
C SER A 242 17.16 0.06 14.61
N ASN A 243 17.22 -0.27 15.90
CA ASN A 243 17.85 0.59 16.90
C ASN A 243 19.36 0.80 16.61
N ALA A 244 20.08 -0.26 16.28
CA ALA A 244 21.50 -0.16 15.95
C ALA A 244 21.76 0.67 14.68
N PHE A 245 20.89 0.57 13.65
CA PHE A 245 20.98 1.36 12.43
C PHE A 245 20.75 2.85 12.70
N ILE A 246 19.67 3.19 13.39
CA ILE A 246 19.32 4.59 13.73
C ILE A 246 20.43 5.23 14.58
N GLN A 247 21.09 4.45 15.45
CA GLN A 247 22.20 4.92 16.27
C GLN A 247 23.52 4.98 15.52
N GLY A 248 23.58 4.52 14.27
CA GLY A 248 24.75 4.58 13.42
C GLY A 248 25.83 3.53 13.73
N TYR A 249 25.50 2.44 14.43
CA TYR A 249 26.44 1.34 14.69
C TYR A 249 26.71 0.49 13.46
N PHE A 250 25.87 0.57 12.45
CA PHE A 250 26.12 0.01 11.13
C PHE A 250 25.40 0.78 10.03
N THR A 251 25.84 0.56 8.81
CA THR A 251 25.22 1.07 7.59
C THR A 251 25.33 0.03 6.48
N PHE A 252 24.96 0.42 5.26
CA PHE A 252 25.11 -0.42 4.06
C PHE A 252 25.95 0.29 3.01
N ASP A 253 26.80 -0.49 2.32
CA ASP A 253 27.53 -0.02 1.14
C ASP A 253 26.61 0.17 -0.07
N GLU A 254 27.16 0.60 -1.20
CA GLU A 254 26.43 0.81 -2.45
C GLU A 254 25.86 -0.49 -3.06
N ARG A 255 26.39 -1.63 -2.64
CA ARG A 255 25.94 -2.98 -3.06
C ARG A 255 24.98 -3.61 -2.09
N GLY A 256 24.67 -2.94 -0.98
CA GLY A 256 23.77 -3.38 0.07
C GLY A 256 24.42 -4.34 1.08
N HIS A 257 25.75 -4.35 1.23
CA HIS A 257 26.43 -5.11 2.28
C HIS A 257 26.54 -4.29 3.55
N MET A 258 26.32 -4.94 4.68
CA MET A 258 26.41 -4.32 5.99
C MET A 258 27.85 -3.96 6.34
N ILE A 259 28.06 -2.70 6.72
CA ILE A 259 29.32 -2.15 7.23
C ILE A 259 29.13 -1.82 8.71
N LEU A 260 29.98 -2.33 9.58
CA LEU A 260 29.98 -2.00 11.00
C LEU A 260 30.78 -0.72 11.26
N SER A 261 30.35 0.03 12.25
CA SER A 261 31.09 1.15 12.83
C SER A 261 32.26 0.62 13.64
N ASP A 262 33.36 1.37 13.66
CA ASP A 262 34.47 1.13 14.59
C ASP A 262 34.10 1.47 16.05
N ILE A 263 33.04 2.25 16.22
CA ILE A 263 32.45 2.59 17.53
C ILE A 263 31.44 1.50 17.91
N ALA A 264 31.82 0.68 18.88
CA ALA A 264 30.92 -0.34 19.43
C ALA A 264 29.73 0.28 20.17
N SER A 265 28.62 -0.43 20.21
CA SER A 265 27.50 -0.06 21.10
C SER A 265 27.90 -0.30 22.56
N ASP A 266 27.21 0.37 23.49
CA ASP A 266 27.44 0.17 24.93
C ASP A 266 26.98 -1.21 25.43
N ASP A 267 26.21 -1.93 24.60
CA ASP A 267 25.74 -3.28 24.90
C ASP A 267 26.59 -4.36 24.19
N PRO A 268 27.38 -5.15 24.94
CA PRO A 268 28.24 -6.20 24.39
C PRO A 268 27.47 -7.29 23.61
N GLU A 269 26.24 -7.61 24.02
CA GLU A 269 25.44 -8.63 23.32
C GLU A 269 24.98 -8.10 21.95
N THR A 270 24.59 -6.84 21.86
CA THR A 270 24.30 -6.18 20.58
C THR A 270 25.52 -6.26 19.66
N ASN A 271 26.71 -5.92 20.14
CA ASN A 271 27.95 -5.99 19.35
C ASN A 271 28.23 -7.40 18.84
N LYS A 272 28.06 -8.40 19.70
CA LYS A 272 28.22 -9.81 19.32
C LYS A 272 27.27 -10.25 18.23
N ILE A 273 26.01 -9.75 18.27
CA ILE A 273 25.03 -10.03 17.24
C ILE A 273 25.39 -9.32 15.95
N LEU A 274 25.67 -8.02 15.97
CA LEU A 274 26.03 -7.23 14.80
C LEU A 274 27.24 -7.82 14.05
N ASN A 275 28.28 -8.24 14.77
CA ASN A 275 29.47 -8.86 14.20
C ASN A 275 29.18 -10.12 13.36
N LYS A 276 28.15 -10.90 13.71
CA LYS A 276 27.73 -12.08 12.91
C LYS A 276 27.16 -11.72 11.54
N TYR A 277 26.73 -10.47 11.39
CA TYR A 277 26.07 -9.99 10.17
C TYR A 277 26.94 -9.03 9.35
N GLN A 278 28.15 -8.77 9.79
CA GLN A 278 29.12 -7.98 9.02
C GLN A 278 29.29 -8.54 7.61
N ASN A 279 29.32 -7.67 6.60
CA ASN A 279 29.38 -8.01 5.17
C ASN A 279 28.16 -8.78 4.64
N ARG A 280 27.14 -9.01 5.44
CA ARG A 280 25.93 -9.65 4.95
C ARG A 280 25.15 -8.70 4.05
N LYS A 281 24.71 -9.20 2.91
CA LYS A 281 23.91 -8.44 1.96
C LYS A 281 22.47 -8.40 2.42
N ILE A 282 21.84 -7.23 2.37
CA ILE A 282 20.41 -7.10 2.63
C ILE A 282 19.58 -7.76 1.53
N HIS A 283 18.54 -8.46 1.92
CA HIS A 283 17.52 -8.92 1.00
C HIS A 283 16.66 -7.75 0.56
N MET A 284 16.61 -7.50 -0.74
CA MET A 284 15.84 -6.40 -1.32
C MET A 284 14.98 -6.92 -2.46
N ASN A 285 13.76 -6.43 -2.55
CA ASN A 285 13.00 -6.53 -3.79
C ASN A 285 13.61 -5.56 -4.81
N ARG A 286 13.77 -5.98 -6.08
CA ARG A 286 14.39 -5.13 -7.11
C ARG A 286 13.63 -3.82 -7.34
N GLU A 287 12.32 -3.85 -7.19
CA GLU A 287 11.43 -2.71 -7.45
C GLU A 287 11.42 -1.69 -6.31
N TYR A 288 11.59 -2.14 -5.06
CA TYR A 288 11.49 -1.32 -3.86
C TYR A 288 12.79 -1.26 -3.06
N SER A 289 13.91 -1.39 -3.74
CA SER A 289 15.23 -1.27 -3.09
C SER A 289 15.41 0.10 -2.45
N PRO A 290 16.07 0.18 -1.30
CA PRO A 290 16.46 1.45 -0.70
C PRO A 290 17.17 2.35 -1.70
N ASN A 291 16.80 3.63 -1.72
CA ASN A 291 17.41 4.59 -2.62
C ASN A 291 18.89 4.78 -2.25
N LYS A 292 19.78 4.69 -3.23
CA LYS A 292 21.22 4.80 -3.04
C LYS A 292 21.64 6.14 -2.42
N ASN A 293 20.96 7.22 -2.80
CA ASN A 293 21.24 8.56 -2.24
C ASN A 293 20.84 8.63 -0.76
N TYR A 294 19.78 7.92 -0.33
CA TYR A 294 19.40 7.87 1.07
C TYR A 294 20.39 7.04 1.89
N LEU A 295 20.87 5.92 1.35
CA LEU A 295 21.94 5.15 1.99
C LEU A 295 23.24 5.93 2.05
N GLN A 296 23.56 6.75 1.03
CA GLN A 296 24.69 7.66 1.07
C GLN A 296 24.53 8.70 2.19
N TYR A 297 23.35 9.33 2.28
CA TYR A 297 23.05 10.26 3.38
C TYR A 297 23.30 9.60 4.74
N HIS A 298 22.83 8.37 4.94
CA HIS A 298 23.03 7.65 6.20
C HIS A 298 24.52 7.43 6.50
N ARG A 299 25.32 7.04 5.50
CA ARG A 299 26.77 6.87 5.64
C ARG A 299 27.50 8.16 6.01
N GLU A 300 27.01 9.30 5.56
CA GLU A 300 27.65 10.60 5.75
C GLU A 300 27.22 11.31 7.04
N HIS A 301 25.97 11.13 7.48
CA HIS A 301 25.36 11.94 8.53
C HIS A 301 24.92 11.15 9.78
N VAL A 302 24.68 9.85 9.67
CA VAL A 302 24.18 9.01 10.76
C VAL A 302 25.21 8.00 11.22
N PHE A 303 25.86 7.35 10.26
CA PHE A 303 26.86 6.31 10.55
C PHE A 303 28.04 6.87 11.31
N ARG A 304 28.40 6.23 12.43
CA ARG A 304 29.53 6.59 13.29
C ARG A 304 30.81 5.98 12.70
N LYS A 305 31.77 6.84 12.40
CA LYS A 305 33.09 6.46 11.92
C LYS A 305 34.09 6.47 13.07
#